data_8841c78db424fb4be1ade45b05b0bf3e
#
_entry.id   8841c78db424fb4be1ade45b05b0bf3e
#
_cell.length_a   1.000
_cell.length_b   1.000
_cell.length_c   1.000
_cell.angle_alpha   90.00
_cell.angle_beta   90.00
_cell.angle_gamma   90.00
#
_symmetry.space_group_name_H-M   'P 1'
#
loop_
_entity.id
_entity.type
_entity.pdbx_description
1 polymer ?
#
loop_
_entity_poly.entity_id
_entity_poly.type
_entity_poly.pdbx_seq_one_letter_code
_entity_poly.pdbx_strand_id
1 'polypeptide(L)'
;MTTIAVVKKNGYAAIAADTLTKWGTGKESAAYVANNSKTVRVGDNWLGAAGTATFKLILRDYFAQSGVPARFDSTINIFKTWQAFHAVLKERYYLVAVNEKDDSLESSKFDVLIANPRGIFGVGAHRTVQEYRKFYAIGSGTDLALGAMYAAYDRPGLSAEQIARLAIEAAAEFDDSTGLPVVSHAVRLTKRK
;
A
#
# COMPACT_ATOMS: atom_id res chain seq x y z
N MET A 1 -8.56 -9.05 3.91
CA MET A 1 -8.89 -7.61 3.79
C MET A 1 -7.81 -6.82 4.51
N THR A 2 -7.75 -5.51 4.34
CA THR A 2 -6.56 -4.70 4.71
C THR A 2 -6.95 -3.24 4.66
N THR A 3 -6.36 -2.39 5.49
CA THR A 3 -6.38 -0.94 5.31
C THR A 3 -4.95 -0.40 5.31
N ILE A 4 -4.62 0.38 4.30
CA ILE A 4 -3.31 1.01 4.14
C ILE A 4 -3.50 2.48 3.85
N ALA A 5 -2.72 3.35 4.48
CA ALA A 5 -2.74 4.79 4.30
C ALA A 5 -1.35 5.32 3.99
N VAL A 6 -1.27 6.33 3.10
CA VAL A 6 -0.06 7.11 2.84
C VAL A 6 -0.31 8.59 3.06
N VAL A 7 0.67 9.28 3.62
CA VAL A 7 0.61 10.71 3.91
C VAL A 7 1.91 11.39 3.51
N LYS A 8 1.81 12.55 2.86
CA LYS A 8 2.94 13.45 2.56
C LYS A 8 2.74 14.78 3.25
N LYS A 9 3.60 15.10 4.23
CA LYS A 9 3.51 16.35 5.01
C LYS A 9 4.89 16.75 5.54
N ASN A 10 5.18 18.04 5.58
CA ASN A 10 6.37 18.62 6.22
C ASN A 10 7.71 17.96 5.83
N GLY A 11 7.89 17.66 4.53
CA GLY A 11 9.13 17.06 4.03
C GLY A 11 9.28 15.54 4.27
N TYR A 12 8.20 14.87 4.67
CA TYR A 12 8.15 13.42 4.85
C TYR A 12 7.02 12.77 4.05
N ALA A 13 7.27 11.56 3.58
CA ALA A 13 6.29 10.60 3.13
C ALA A 13 6.17 9.49 4.19
N ALA A 14 4.95 9.11 4.53
CA ALA A 14 4.71 8.02 5.47
C ALA A 14 3.70 7.03 4.89
N ILE A 15 3.81 5.77 5.32
CA ILE A 15 2.86 4.69 5.05
C ILE A 15 2.52 4.01 6.38
N ALA A 16 1.26 3.66 6.55
CA ALA A 16 0.79 2.87 7.67
C ALA A 16 -0.16 1.78 7.17
N ALA A 17 -0.16 0.63 7.85
CA ALA A 17 -1.03 -0.49 7.56
C ALA A 17 -1.47 -1.17 8.86
N ASP A 18 -2.64 -1.79 8.82
CA ASP A 18 -3.11 -2.71 9.84
C ASP A 18 -2.38 -4.06 9.75
N THR A 19 -2.61 -4.93 10.75
CA THR A 19 -1.94 -6.24 10.85
C THR A 19 -2.90 -7.43 10.92
N LEU A 20 -4.21 -7.18 10.87
CA LEU A 20 -5.23 -8.23 10.94
C LEU A 20 -5.28 -9.02 9.62
N THR A 21 -5.27 -10.34 9.70
CA THR A 21 -5.67 -11.23 8.61
C THR A 21 -7.05 -11.81 8.91
N LYS A 22 -7.96 -11.77 7.92
CA LYS A 22 -9.34 -12.23 8.07
C LYS A 22 -9.69 -13.25 6.97
N TRP A 23 -10.37 -14.33 7.39
CA TRP A 23 -10.84 -15.42 6.54
C TRP A 23 -12.34 -15.64 6.81
N GLY A 24 -13.20 -15.08 5.98
CA GLY A 24 -14.65 -15.11 6.26
C GLY A 24 -14.97 -14.53 7.64
N THR A 25 -15.49 -15.34 8.56
CA THR A 25 -15.77 -14.95 9.95
C THR A 25 -14.59 -15.12 10.89
N GLY A 26 -13.56 -15.89 10.50
CA GLY A 26 -12.34 -16.10 11.28
C GLY A 26 -11.35 -14.95 11.15
N LYS A 27 -10.55 -14.73 12.20
CA LYS A 27 -9.49 -13.72 12.21
C LYS A 27 -8.21 -14.23 12.84
N GLU A 28 -7.07 -13.79 12.33
CA GLU A 28 -5.74 -14.02 12.85
C GLU A 28 -5.13 -12.70 13.28
N SER A 29 -4.98 -12.48 14.58
CA SER A 29 -4.37 -11.26 15.10
C SER A 29 -2.85 -11.33 15.06
N ALA A 30 -2.21 -10.17 15.17
CA ALA A 30 -0.75 -10.04 15.23
C ALA A 30 -0.11 -10.80 16.41
N ALA A 31 -0.88 -11.14 17.45
CA ALA A 31 -0.40 -11.95 18.55
C ALA A 31 -0.05 -13.39 18.15
N TYR A 32 -0.65 -13.90 17.07
CA TYR A 32 -0.47 -15.28 16.59
C TYR A 32 0.28 -15.39 15.27
N VAL A 33 0.41 -14.28 14.51
CA VAL A 33 1.00 -14.29 13.17
C VAL A 33 2.28 -13.44 13.16
N ALA A 34 3.44 -14.08 13.11
CA ALA A 34 4.74 -13.39 13.14
C ALA A 34 4.97 -12.51 11.90
N ASN A 35 4.51 -12.94 10.71
CA ASN A 35 4.65 -12.20 9.45
C ASN A 35 3.42 -11.35 9.10
N ASN A 36 2.82 -10.72 10.12
CA ASN A 36 1.58 -9.94 9.99
C ASN A 36 1.73 -8.61 9.25
N SER A 37 2.94 -8.08 9.09
CA SER A 37 3.17 -6.82 8.37
C SER A 37 2.68 -6.89 6.93
N LYS A 38 1.86 -5.91 6.53
CA LYS A 38 1.33 -5.73 5.17
C LYS A 38 2.18 -4.77 4.34
N THR A 39 3.27 -4.27 4.91
CA THR A 39 4.25 -3.44 4.21
C THR A 39 5.49 -4.24 3.81
N VAL A 40 6.08 -3.89 2.67
CA VAL A 40 7.29 -4.48 2.11
C VAL A 40 8.27 -3.37 1.81
N ARG A 41 9.54 -3.54 2.21
CA ARG A 41 10.62 -2.62 1.87
C ARG A 41 11.33 -3.06 0.59
N VAL A 42 11.52 -2.13 -0.35
CA VAL A 42 12.27 -2.32 -1.60
C VAL A 42 13.25 -1.14 -1.75
N GLY A 43 14.49 -1.33 -1.36
CA GLY A 43 15.46 -0.22 -1.24
C GLY A 43 14.94 0.87 -0.29
N ASP A 44 14.81 2.09 -0.79
CA ASP A 44 14.29 3.24 -0.03
C ASP A 44 12.76 3.41 -0.16
N ASN A 45 12.08 2.41 -0.73
CA ASN A 45 10.64 2.46 -0.95
C ASN A 45 9.92 1.54 0.03
N TRP A 46 8.81 2.03 0.59
CA TRP A 46 7.87 1.24 1.35
C TRP A 46 6.60 1.03 0.51
N LEU A 47 6.24 -0.23 0.29
CA LEU A 47 5.07 -0.65 -0.46
C LEU A 47 4.08 -1.31 0.49
N GLY A 48 2.80 -0.99 0.36
CA GLY A 48 1.73 -1.68 1.08
C GLY A 48 0.69 -2.20 0.09
N ALA A 49 0.36 -3.49 0.14
CA ALA A 49 -0.56 -4.14 -0.79
C ALA A 49 -1.90 -4.50 -0.13
N ALA A 50 -3.00 -4.10 -0.75
CA ALA A 50 -4.35 -4.50 -0.41
C ALA A 50 -4.89 -5.50 -1.44
N GLY A 51 -5.30 -6.67 -0.97
CA GLY A 51 -5.73 -7.82 -1.78
C GLY A 51 -5.57 -9.11 -0.99
N THR A 52 -5.37 -10.22 -1.67
CA THR A 52 -5.09 -11.51 -1.02
C THR A 52 -3.76 -11.45 -0.25
N ALA A 53 -3.71 -12.06 0.93
CA ALA A 53 -2.53 -12.05 1.82
C ALA A 53 -1.24 -12.57 1.14
N THR A 54 -1.37 -13.39 0.10
CA THR A 54 -0.25 -13.91 -0.69
C THR A 54 0.51 -12.80 -1.43
N PHE A 55 -0.14 -11.70 -1.83
CA PHE A 55 0.53 -10.65 -2.60
C PHE A 55 1.70 -9.99 -1.87
N LYS A 56 1.67 -9.88 -0.55
CA LYS A 56 2.82 -9.38 0.22
C LYS A 56 4.06 -10.29 0.10
N LEU A 57 3.85 -11.61 0.00
CA LEU A 57 4.95 -12.58 -0.20
C LEU A 57 5.48 -12.52 -1.63
N ILE A 58 4.58 -12.42 -2.61
CA ILE A 58 4.94 -12.25 -4.02
C ILE A 58 5.76 -10.98 -4.23
N LEU A 59 5.34 -9.85 -3.65
CA LEU A 59 6.11 -8.60 -3.72
C LEU A 59 7.52 -8.75 -3.11
N ARG A 60 7.63 -9.41 -1.96
CA ARG A 60 8.92 -9.68 -1.32
C ARG A 60 9.81 -10.56 -2.18
N ASP A 61 9.28 -11.69 -2.70
CA ASP A 61 10.03 -12.63 -3.52
C ASP A 61 10.49 -11.99 -4.83
N TYR A 62 9.58 -11.30 -5.53
CA TYR A 62 9.91 -10.66 -6.81
C TYR A 62 10.97 -9.57 -6.67
N PHE A 63 10.80 -8.63 -5.75
CA PHE A 63 11.73 -7.51 -5.59
C PHE A 63 13.02 -7.86 -4.83
N ALA A 64 13.13 -9.04 -4.23
CA ALA A 64 14.37 -9.53 -3.64
C ALA A 64 15.33 -10.12 -4.70
N GLN A 65 14.85 -10.41 -5.91
CA GLN A 65 15.66 -11.04 -6.96
C GLN A 65 16.64 -10.02 -7.58
N SER A 66 17.88 -10.48 -7.80
CA SER A 66 18.91 -9.68 -8.47
C SER A 66 18.51 -9.37 -9.91
N GLY A 67 18.69 -8.12 -10.36
CA GLY A 67 18.46 -7.72 -11.74
C GLY A 67 17.00 -7.33 -12.06
N VAL A 68 16.08 -7.38 -11.11
CA VAL A 68 14.72 -6.85 -11.33
C VAL A 68 14.78 -5.34 -11.45
N PRO A 69 14.38 -4.76 -12.60
CA PRO A 69 14.38 -3.32 -12.78
C PRO A 69 13.21 -2.69 -12.03
N ALA A 70 13.43 -2.31 -10.78
CA ALA A 70 12.43 -1.67 -9.94
C ALA A 70 12.73 -0.17 -9.80
N ARG A 71 11.95 0.67 -10.48
CA ARG A 71 12.08 2.13 -10.41
C ARG A 71 10.79 2.76 -9.93
N PHE A 72 10.87 3.50 -8.80
CA PHE A 72 9.72 4.11 -8.13
C PHE A 72 9.83 5.65 -8.04
N ASP A 73 10.64 6.25 -8.90
CA ASP A 73 11.01 7.67 -8.86
C ASP A 73 10.02 8.58 -9.62
N SER A 74 9.15 8.01 -10.45
CA SER A 74 8.11 8.73 -11.20
C SER A 74 6.96 7.81 -11.58
N THR A 75 5.79 8.40 -11.91
CA THR A 75 4.60 7.64 -12.32
C THR A 75 4.88 6.73 -13.51
N ILE A 76 5.61 7.21 -14.53
CA ILE A 76 5.94 6.40 -15.72
C ILE A 76 6.90 5.25 -15.40
N ASN A 77 7.87 5.45 -14.50
CA ASN A 77 8.79 4.40 -14.10
C ASN A 77 8.11 3.37 -13.21
N ILE A 78 7.21 3.79 -12.32
CA ILE A 78 6.34 2.89 -11.56
C ILE A 78 5.46 2.07 -12.50
N PHE A 79 4.82 2.70 -13.49
CA PHE A 79 4.01 2.01 -14.49
C PHE A 79 4.82 0.92 -15.23
N LYS A 80 6.01 1.25 -15.73
CA LYS A 80 6.90 0.28 -16.40
C LYS A 80 7.30 -0.87 -15.48
N THR A 81 7.63 -0.58 -14.23
CA THR A 81 7.93 -1.59 -13.22
C THR A 81 6.74 -2.54 -13.00
N TRP A 82 5.52 -1.99 -12.92
CA TRP A 82 4.29 -2.80 -12.73
C TRP A 82 3.89 -3.58 -13.96
N GLN A 83 4.15 -3.06 -15.18
CA GLN A 83 3.92 -3.83 -16.41
C GLN A 83 4.82 -5.08 -16.47
N ALA A 84 6.11 -4.93 -16.18
CA ALA A 84 7.03 -6.06 -16.09
C ALA A 84 6.62 -7.05 -14.99
N PHE A 85 6.24 -6.55 -13.82
CA PHE A 85 5.77 -7.36 -12.71
C PHE A 85 4.48 -8.12 -13.05
N HIS A 86 3.52 -7.50 -13.73
CA HIS A 86 2.28 -8.17 -14.14
C HIS A 86 2.51 -9.36 -15.05
N ALA A 87 3.43 -9.27 -16.00
CA ALA A 87 3.82 -10.42 -16.83
C ALA A 87 4.33 -11.59 -15.96
N VAL A 88 5.21 -11.30 -15.01
CA VAL A 88 5.75 -12.32 -14.09
C VAL A 88 4.69 -12.87 -13.14
N LEU A 89 3.71 -12.04 -12.72
CA LEU A 89 2.56 -12.53 -11.93
C LEU A 89 1.80 -13.63 -12.67
N LYS A 90 1.59 -13.48 -13.97
CA LYS A 90 0.90 -14.48 -14.79
C LYS A 90 1.74 -15.75 -15.01
N GLU A 91 3.00 -15.58 -15.38
CA GLU A 91 3.87 -16.67 -15.78
C GLU A 91 4.37 -17.48 -14.57
N ARG A 92 4.78 -16.80 -13.50
CA ARG A 92 5.51 -17.45 -12.40
C ARG A 92 4.66 -17.64 -11.15
N TYR A 93 3.73 -16.72 -10.89
CA TYR A 93 2.86 -16.77 -9.70
C TYR A 93 1.44 -17.22 -10.02
N TYR A 94 1.18 -17.62 -11.25
CA TYR A 94 -0.09 -18.19 -11.72
C TYR A 94 -1.30 -17.29 -11.44
N LEU A 95 -1.12 -15.97 -11.59
CA LEU A 95 -2.23 -15.03 -11.45
C LEU A 95 -3.34 -15.36 -12.45
N VAL A 96 -4.53 -15.62 -11.95
CA VAL A 96 -5.73 -15.76 -12.78
C VAL A 96 -6.24 -14.35 -13.12
N ALA A 97 -5.77 -13.81 -14.24
CA ALA A 97 -6.21 -12.52 -14.77
C ALA A 97 -7.53 -12.69 -15.53
N VAL A 98 -8.61 -12.99 -14.83
CA VAL A 98 -9.94 -13.02 -15.45
C VAL A 98 -10.41 -11.58 -15.59
N ASN A 99 -10.67 -11.14 -16.81
CA ASN A 99 -11.31 -9.86 -17.07
C ASN A 99 -12.82 -10.00 -16.77
N GLU A 100 -13.38 -9.01 -16.10
CA GLU A 100 -14.83 -8.81 -16.15
C GLU A 100 -15.20 -8.39 -17.58
N LYS A 101 -16.44 -8.68 -18.01
CA LYS A 101 -16.86 -8.53 -19.42
C LYS A 101 -16.58 -7.15 -20.04
N ASP A 102 -16.44 -6.10 -19.20
CA ASP A 102 -16.27 -4.71 -19.62
C ASP A 102 -14.86 -4.15 -19.33
N ASP A 103 -13.94 -4.96 -18.84
CA ASP A 103 -12.56 -4.51 -18.55
C ASP A 103 -11.74 -4.39 -19.85
N SER A 104 -11.22 -3.20 -20.11
CA SER A 104 -10.32 -2.94 -21.26
C SER A 104 -8.91 -3.51 -21.06
N LEU A 105 -8.49 -3.80 -19.81
CA LEU A 105 -7.16 -4.26 -19.46
C LEU A 105 -7.23 -5.36 -18.40
N GLU A 106 -6.29 -6.30 -18.44
CA GLU A 106 -6.15 -7.35 -17.42
C GLU A 106 -5.90 -6.75 -16.03
N SER A 107 -6.54 -7.31 -15.02
CA SER A 107 -6.38 -6.90 -13.62
C SER A 107 -5.24 -7.66 -12.94
N SER A 108 -4.44 -6.96 -12.12
CA SER A 108 -3.47 -7.56 -11.19
C SER A 108 -4.13 -8.06 -9.90
N LYS A 109 -5.42 -7.80 -9.70
CA LYS A 109 -6.24 -8.24 -8.54
C LYS A 109 -5.83 -7.68 -7.18
N PHE A 110 -4.98 -6.65 -7.13
CA PHE A 110 -4.61 -5.96 -5.91
C PHE A 110 -4.20 -4.51 -6.18
N ASP A 111 -4.31 -3.69 -5.17
CA ASP A 111 -3.86 -2.31 -5.17
C ASP A 111 -2.63 -2.14 -4.28
N VAL A 112 -1.78 -1.17 -4.60
CA VAL A 112 -0.58 -0.87 -3.82
C VAL A 112 -0.45 0.62 -3.56
N LEU A 113 -0.09 0.98 -2.33
CA LEU A 113 0.41 2.30 -1.99
C LEU A 113 1.92 2.27 -1.79
N ILE A 114 2.58 3.34 -2.18
CA ILE A 114 4.03 3.51 -2.10
C ILE A 114 4.35 4.81 -1.38
N ALA A 115 5.24 4.75 -0.39
CA ALA A 115 5.88 5.92 0.21
C ALA A 115 7.40 5.82 0.02
N ASN A 116 8.01 6.86 -0.57
CA ASN A 116 9.43 6.88 -0.86
C ASN A 116 10.00 8.32 -0.84
N PRO A 117 11.33 8.52 -1.02
CA PRO A 117 11.93 9.85 -1.02
C PRO A 117 11.42 10.81 -2.12
N ARG A 118 10.70 10.33 -3.13
CA ARG A 118 10.12 11.13 -4.21
C ARG A 118 8.69 11.56 -3.93
N GLY A 119 7.96 10.86 -3.05
CA GLY A 119 6.58 11.17 -2.71
C GLY A 119 5.76 9.98 -2.27
N ILE A 120 4.46 10.09 -2.49
CA ILE A 120 3.50 9.01 -2.25
C ILE A 120 2.74 8.71 -3.53
N PHE A 121 2.60 7.42 -3.83
CA PHE A 121 1.98 6.95 -5.07
C PHE A 121 1.00 5.81 -4.78
N GLY A 122 0.07 5.62 -5.71
CA GLY A 122 -0.81 4.46 -5.73
C GLY A 122 -0.73 3.76 -7.08
N VAL A 123 -0.83 2.44 -7.06
CA VAL A 123 -0.97 1.60 -8.26
C VAL A 123 -2.24 0.80 -8.11
N GLY A 124 -3.20 1.05 -8.98
CA GLY A 124 -4.47 0.31 -9.02
C GLY A 124 -4.34 -1.05 -9.70
N ALA A 125 -5.34 -1.88 -9.54
CA ALA A 125 -5.38 -3.24 -10.06
C ALA A 125 -5.15 -3.32 -11.58
N HIS A 126 -5.54 -2.30 -12.35
CA HIS A 126 -5.27 -2.18 -13.80
C HIS A 126 -3.97 -1.41 -14.11
N ARG A 127 -3.06 -1.29 -13.13
CA ARG A 127 -1.77 -0.62 -13.24
C ARG A 127 -1.86 0.89 -13.49
N THR A 128 -2.99 1.50 -13.23
CA THR A 128 -3.11 2.96 -13.17
C THR A 128 -2.22 3.49 -12.06
N VAL A 129 -1.34 4.42 -12.35
CA VAL A 129 -0.43 5.02 -11.37
C VAL A 129 -0.83 6.46 -11.08
N GLN A 130 -1.06 6.75 -9.80
CA GLN A 130 -1.37 8.09 -9.28
C GLN A 130 -0.25 8.58 -8.38
N GLU A 131 0.12 9.85 -8.50
CA GLU A 131 0.95 10.57 -7.52
C GLU A 131 0.04 11.44 -6.66
N TYR A 132 0.02 11.21 -5.34
CA TYR A 132 -0.81 11.97 -4.42
C TYR A 132 -0.09 13.19 -3.87
N ARG A 133 -0.84 14.27 -3.65
CA ARG A 133 -0.29 15.52 -3.11
C ARG A 133 -0.24 15.56 -1.58
N LYS A 134 -1.24 14.99 -0.92
CA LYS A 134 -1.43 15.07 0.53
C LYS A 134 -1.46 13.68 1.18
N PHE A 135 -2.48 12.89 0.87
CA PHE A 135 -2.70 11.56 1.43
C PHE A 135 -3.64 10.74 0.55
N TYR A 136 -3.63 9.43 0.77
CA TYR A 136 -4.60 8.50 0.21
C TYR A 136 -4.65 7.21 1.05
N ALA A 137 -5.73 6.43 0.87
CA ALA A 137 -5.90 5.12 1.50
C ALA A 137 -6.46 4.10 0.51
N ILE A 138 -6.21 2.80 0.78
CA ILE A 138 -6.76 1.66 0.04
C ILE A 138 -7.18 0.56 1.02
N GLY A 139 -8.08 -0.31 0.57
CA GLY A 139 -8.57 -1.46 1.33
C GLY A 139 -9.96 -1.27 1.89
N SER A 140 -10.39 -2.15 2.81
CA SER A 140 -11.77 -2.17 3.32
C SER A 140 -12.15 -0.95 4.16
N GLY A 141 -11.22 -0.42 4.97
CA GLY A 141 -11.43 0.77 5.79
C GLY A 141 -11.06 2.10 5.12
N THR A 142 -10.99 2.14 3.79
CA THR A 142 -10.55 3.32 3.02
C THR A 142 -11.31 4.59 3.40
N ASP A 143 -12.62 4.56 3.44
CA ASP A 143 -13.44 5.76 3.67
C ASP A 143 -13.24 6.32 5.07
N LEU A 144 -13.11 5.45 6.08
CA LEU A 144 -12.81 5.82 7.46
C LEU A 144 -11.42 6.45 7.58
N ALA A 145 -10.43 5.83 6.93
CA ALA A 145 -9.07 6.32 6.91
C ALA A 145 -8.96 7.68 6.19
N LEU A 146 -9.63 7.86 5.06
CA LEU A 146 -9.69 9.13 4.32
C LEU A 146 -10.35 10.24 5.16
N GLY A 147 -11.46 9.95 5.82
CA GLY A 147 -12.14 10.89 6.70
C GLY A 147 -11.25 11.33 7.87
N ALA A 148 -10.57 10.38 8.52
CA ALA A 148 -9.64 10.66 9.62
C ALA A 148 -8.46 11.52 9.16
N MET A 149 -7.85 11.19 8.00
CA MET A 149 -6.76 11.97 7.44
C MET A 149 -7.20 13.38 7.05
N TYR A 150 -8.37 13.52 6.43
CA TYR A 150 -8.91 14.82 6.08
C TYR A 150 -9.07 15.72 7.30
N ALA A 151 -9.63 15.20 8.39
CA ALA A 151 -9.82 15.95 9.63
C ALA A 151 -8.51 16.28 10.37
N ALA A 152 -7.45 15.45 10.18
CA ALA A 152 -6.19 15.58 10.90
C ALA A 152 -5.08 16.31 10.10
N TYR A 153 -5.18 16.37 8.78
CA TYR A 153 -4.07 16.78 7.92
C TYR A 153 -3.54 18.19 8.22
N ASP A 154 -4.42 19.15 8.38
CA ASP A 154 -4.03 20.54 8.62
C ASP A 154 -3.85 20.87 10.11
N ARG A 155 -4.02 19.90 11.02
CA ARG A 155 -3.76 20.11 12.45
C ARG A 155 -2.26 20.36 12.69
N PRO A 156 -1.92 21.43 13.46
CA PRO A 156 -0.53 21.69 13.83
C PRO A 156 0.03 20.56 14.73
N GLY A 157 1.33 20.33 14.66
CA GLY A 157 2.03 19.38 15.52
C GLY A 157 1.95 17.92 15.08
N LEU A 158 1.05 17.53 14.17
CA LEU A 158 0.97 16.15 13.66
C LEU A 158 1.94 15.94 12.49
N SER A 159 2.79 14.93 12.61
CA SER A 159 3.67 14.45 11.53
C SER A 159 2.90 13.63 10.49
N ALA A 160 3.51 13.40 9.31
CA ALA A 160 2.97 12.52 8.28
C ALA A 160 2.68 11.11 8.82
N GLU A 161 3.59 10.57 9.63
CA GLU A 161 3.47 9.23 10.21
C GLU A 161 2.34 9.15 11.25
N GLN A 162 2.22 10.14 12.12
CA GLN A 162 1.13 10.19 13.11
C GLN A 162 -0.24 10.25 12.45
N ILE A 163 -0.36 11.02 11.35
CA ILE A 163 -1.63 11.09 10.60
C ILE A 163 -1.92 9.76 9.90
N ALA A 164 -0.92 9.10 9.31
CA ALA A 164 -1.10 7.80 8.69
C ALA A 164 -1.51 6.72 9.70
N ARG A 165 -0.93 6.72 10.91
CA ARG A 165 -1.31 5.82 12.01
C ARG A 165 -2.75 6.07 12.46
N LEU A 166 -3.11 7.32 12.71
CA LEU A 166 -4.45 7.73 13.13
C LEU A 166 -5.52 7.29 12.11
N ALA A 167 -5.20 7.30 10.82
CA ALA A 167 -6.08 6.80 9.77
C ALA A 167 -6.37 5.29 9.92
N ILE A 168 -5.33 4.49 10.23
CA ILE A 168 -5.50 3.05 10.43
C ILE A 168 -6.21 2.77 11.75
N GLU A 169 -5.92 3.52 12.81
CA GLU A 169 -6.59 3.41 14.10
C GLU A 169 -8.09 3.70 13.98
N ALA A 170 -8.46 4.76 13.25
CA ALA A 170 -9.86 5.08 12.98
C ALA A 170 -10.57 3.99 12.15
N ALA A 171 -9.87 3.42 11.16
CA ALA A 171 -10.42 2.31 10.38
C ALA A 171 -10.58 1.05 11.26
N ALA A 172 -9.61 0.75 12.14
CA ALA A 172 -9.66 -0.43 13.01
C ALA A 172 -10.80 -0.39 14.05
N GLU A 173 -11.31 0.80 14.37
CA GLU A 173 -12.43 0.95 15.31
C GLU A 173 -13.78 0.56 14.67
N PHE A 174 -13.96 0.80 13.36
CA PHE A 174 -15.25 0.69 12.72
C PHE A 174 -15.31 -0.30 11.53
N ASP A 175 -14.16 -0.69 10.96
CA ASP A 175 -14.08 -1.71 9.90
C ASP A 175 -13.69 -3.07 10.51
N ASP A 176 -14.57 -4.04 10.43
CA ASP A 176 -14.39 -5.41 10.98
C ASP A 176 -13.20 -6.18 10.36
N SER A 177 -12.63 -5.65 9.30
CA SER A 177 -11.57 -6.27 8.49
C SER A 177 -10.22 -5.57 8.65
N THR A 178 -10.18 -4.52 9.48
CA THR A 178 -8.98 -3.78 9.88
C THR A 178 -8.71 -4.00 11.36
N GLY A 179 -7.46 -4.22 11.76
CA GLY A 179 -7.15 -4.47 13.17
C GLY A 179 -5.74 -4.10 13.59
N LEU A 180 -5.62 -3.78 14.88
CA LEU A 180 -4.36 -3.38 15.51
C LEU A 180 -3.41 -4.58 15.76
N PRO A 181 -2.10 -4.32 15.96
CA PRO A 181 -1.42 -3.03 15.98
C PRO A 181 -1.20 -2.42 14.58
N VAL A 182 -0.92 -1.11 14.55
CA VAL A 182 -0.52 -0.40 13.32
C VAL A 182 0.98 -0.55 13.10
N VAL A 183 1.38 -0.95 11.90
CA VAL A 183 2.77 -0.86 11.41
C VAL A 183 2.91 0.37 10.55
N SER A 184 3.90 1.23 10.81
CA SER A 184 4.13 2.46 10.06
C SER A 184 5.60 2.71 9.78
N HIS A 185 5.88 3.44 8.69
CA HIS A 185 7.21 3.83 8.27
C HIS A 185 7.17 5.24 7.68
N ALA A 186 8.20 6.04 7.97
CA ALA A 186 8.37 7.37 7.42
C ALA A 186 9.69 7.48 6.65
N VAL A 187 9.67 8.22 5.55
CA VAL A 187 10.83 8.48 4.69
C VAL A 187 10.94 9.98 4.46
N ARG A 188 12.16 10.52 4.59
CA ARG A 188 12.43 11.92 4.29
C ARG A 188 12.38 12.15 2.78
N LEU A 189 11.65 13.19 2.36
CA LEU A 189 11.59 13.58 0.95
C LEU A 189 12.91 14.23 0.51
N THR A 190 13.36 13.86 -0.68
CA THR A 190 14.45 14.56 -1.37
C THR A 190 13.87 15.72 -2.17
N LYS A 191 14.55 16.88 -2.18
CA LYS A 191 14.17 17.99 -3.05
C LYS A 191 14.20 17.51 -4.52
N ARG A 192 13.12 17.73 -5.25
CA ARG A 192 13.17 17.62 -6.72
C ARG A 192 14.10 18.71 -7.24
N LYS A 193 15.16 18.31 -7.94
CA LYS A 193 15.98 19.24 -8.72
C LYS A 193 15.17 19.75 -9.91
#